data_c2c23ba107f532cc5d7dc55c7450e588
#
_entry.id   c2c23ba107f532cc5d7dc55c7450e588
#
_cell.length_a   1.000
_cell.length_b   1.000
_cell.length_c   1.000
_cell.angle_alpha   90.00
_cell.angle_beta   90.00
_cell.angle_gamma   90.00
#
_symmetry.space_group_name_H-M   'P 1'
#
loop_
_entity.id
_entity.type
_entity.pdbx_description
1 polymer ?
#
loop_
_entity_poly.entity_id
_entity_poly.type
_entity_poly.pdbx_seq_one_letter_code
_entity_poly.pdbx_strand_id
1 'polypeptide(L)'
;MKDNNTDYQNDNSCNNSNISLSMAVISVIATLLPIIIGLALWNKLPDELPVHWGIKGNVDRLATKAEGIFIMPCLCAIIQIGVLIKLYIDPRKEQIHHKPVLVSIWIVPLITILINVLIYIIALGGKVSMTMAVFFIIGVMFIGIGNYMPKLKQNYTIGIKVPWTLNSEENWNMTHRMAGKLYVVAGVISIIIALLNNVLSDEVTIIIFMVVFLVTGIGSVAYSFWLYKVKG
;
A
#
# COMPACT_ATOMS: atom_id res chain seq x y z
N MET A 1 -20.88 -46.76 -27.98
CA MET A 1 -21.33 -45.53 -27.31
C MET A 1 -20.55 -45.45 -26.02
N LYS A 2 -19.55 -44.61 -25.98
CA LYS A 2 -18.76 -44.30 -24.77
C LYS A 2 -19.15 -42.90 -24.36
N ASP A 3 -19.83 -42.80 -23.23
CA ASP A 3 -20.18 -41.54 -22.62
C ASP A 3 -18.91 -40.93 -22.03
N ASN A 4 -18.42 -39.86 -22.66
CA ASN A 4 -17.39 -38.99 -22.11
C ASN A 4 -18.09 -37.98 -21.18
N ASN A 5 -18.32 -38.38 -19.93
CA ASN A 5 -18.55 -37.44 -18.85
C ASN A 5 -17.20 -36.76 -18.54
N THR A 6 -16.94 -35.64 -19.20
CA THR A 6 -15.90 -34.72 -18.79
C THR A 6 -16.31 -34.07 -17.46
N ASP A 7 -15.61 -34.46 -16.39
CA ASP A 7 -15.63 -33.83 -15.08
C ASP A 7 -15.37 -32.34 -15.21
N TYR A 8 -16.43 -31.54 -15.22
CA TYR A 8 -16.35 -30.17 -14.80
C TYR A 8 -16.09 -30.19 -13.28
N GLN A 9 -14.81 -30.27 -12.91
CA GLN A 9 -14.39 -29.98 -11.57
C GLN A 9 -14.86 -28.57 -11.27
N ASN A 10 -15.88 -28.48 -10.46
CA ASN A 10 -16.38 -27.30 -9.81
C ASN A 10 -15.21 -26.69 -9.02
N ASP A 11 -14.55 -25.69 -9.60
CA ASP A 11 -13.55 -24.89 -8.92
C ASP A 11 -14.27 -23.98 -7.91
N ASN A 12 -14.78 -24.63 -6.84
CA ASN A 12 -15.44 -24.00 -5.69
C ASN A 12 -14.44 -23.19 -4.84
N SER A 13 -13.35 -22.70 -5.42
CA SER A 13 -12.43 -21.76 -4.78
C SER A 13 -12.89 -20.29 -4.85
N CYS A 14 -14.14 -20.00 -5.22
CA CYS A 14 -14.82 -18.75 -4.84
C CYS A 14 -15.07 -18.77 -3.32
N ASN A 15 -13.98 -18.85 -2.56
CA ASN A 15 -14.00 -18.71 -1.12
C ASN A 15 -14.46 -17.30 -0.82
N ASN A 16 -15.65 -17.17 -0.23
CA ASN A 16 -16.30 -15.92 0.19
C ASN A 16 -15.28 -14.89 0.63
N SER A 17 -15.18 -13.80 -0.12
CA SER A 17 -14.41 -12.60 0.24
C SER A 17 -15.04 -11.84 1.42
N ASN A 18 -15.83 -12.53 2.23
CA ASN A 18 -16.43 -11.97 3.42
C ASN A 18 -15.32 -11.65 4.43
N ILE A 19 -15.02 -10.36 4.53
CA ILE A 19 -14.17 -9.84 5.62
C ILE A 19 -14.89 -10.18 6.92
N SER A 20 -14.30 -11.09 7.72
CA SER A 20 -14.86 -11.38 9.03
C SER A 20 -14.75 -10.14 9.91
N LEU A 21 -15.76 -9.91 10.76
CA LEU A 21 -15.72 -8.80 11.72
C LEU A 21 -14.46 -8.87 12.59
N SER A 22 -14.04 -10.08 12.98
CA SER A 22 -12.81 -10.28 13.73
C SER A 22 -11.57 -9.77 13.01
N MET A 23 -11.42 -10.06 11.70
CA MET A 23 -10.31 -9.57 10.89
C MET A 23 -10.32 -8.03 10.79
N ALA A 24 -11.48 -7.43 10.60
CA ALA A 24 -11.64 -5.97 10.57
C ALA A 24 -11.21 -5.34 11.91
N VAL A 25 -11.70 -5.87 13.02
CA VAL A 25 -11.35 -5.37 14.37
C VAL A 25 -9.85 -5.55 14.65
N ILE A 26 -9.28 -6.72 14.34
CA ILE A 26 -7.85 -6.98 14.54
C ILE A 26 -6.99 -6.02 13.72
N SER A 27 -7.38 -5.70 12.49
CA SER A 27 -6.63 -4.76 11.66
C SER A 27 -6.63 -3.34 12.21
N VAL A 28 -7.74 -2.87 12.78
CA VAL A 28 -7.81 -1.56 13.45
C VAL A 28 -6.96 -1.56 14.73
N ILE A 29 -7.05 -2.62 15.56
CA ILE A 29 -6.22 -2.76 16.75
C ILE A 29 -4.73 -2.78 16.38
N ALA A 30 -4.34 -3.50 15.32
CA ALA A 30 -2.98 -3.55 14.83
C ALA A 30 -2.49 -2.16 14.37
N THR A 31 -3.36 -1.34 13.77
CA THR A 31 -3.01 0.05 13.39
C THR A 31 -2.71 0.92 14.60
N LEU A 32 -3.36 0.67 15.74
CA LEU A 32 -3.14 1.40 16.99
C LEU A 32 -2.01 0.82 17.87
N LEU A 33 -1.44 -0.33 17.50
CA LEU A 33 -0.35 -0.97 18.25
C LEU A 33 0.86 -0.05 18.52
N PRO A 34 1.29 0.84 17.61
CA PRO A 34 2.37 1.79 17.89
C PRO A 34 2.13 2.67 19.11
N ILE A 35 0.87 2.99 19.45
CA ILE A 35 0.54 3.76 20.66
C ILE A 35 0.96 2.96 21.89
N ILE A 36 0.65 1.67 21.94
CA ILE A 36 1.01 0.80 23.05
C ILE A 36 2.54 0.74 23.21
N ILE A 37 3.26 0.60 22.07
CA ILE A 37 4.73 0.60 22.06
C ILE A 37 5.26 1.95 22.55
N GLY A 38 4.73 3.07 22.07
CA GLY A 38 5.13 4.41 22.47
C GLY A 38 4.89 4.67 23.97
N LEU A 39 3.75 4.23 24.49
CA LEU A 39 3.43 4.31 25.93
C LEU A 39 4.38 3.45 26.78
N ALA A 40 4.71 2.24 26.33
CA ALA A 40 5.69 1.38 27.01
C ALA A 40 7.10 1.99 27.03
N LEU A 41 7.43 2.80 26.00
CA LEU A 41 8.71 3.50 25.87
C LEU A 41 8.66 4.93 26.44
N TRP A 42 7.54 5.39 27.02
CA TRP A 42 7.31 6.80 27.41
C TRP A 42 8.45 7.42 28.19
N ASN A 43 8.97 6.72 29.19
CA ASN A 43 10.06 7.21 30.05
C ASN A 43 11.46 7.17 29.37
N LYS A 44 11.59 6.48 28.25
CA LYS A 44 12.84 6.37 27.48
C LYS A 44 12.88 7.34 26.30
N LEU A 45 11.73 7.69 25.77
CA LEU A 45 11.61 8.60 24.64
C LEU A 45 11.90 10.04 25.08
N PRO A 46 12.56 10.85 24.25
CA PRO A 46 12.75 12.28 24.49
C PRO A 46 11.40 13.02 24.49
N ASP A 47 11.38 14.27 24.98
CA ASP A 47 10.14 15.06 25.05
C ASP A 47 9.60 15.48 23.68
N GLU A 48 10.46 15.51 22.67
CA GLU A 48 10.12 15.78 21.29
C GLU A 48 10.50 14.60 20.39
N LEU A 49 9.61 14.23 19.48
CA LEU A 49 9.81 13.14 18.51
C LEU A 49 9.92 13.72 17.09
N PRO A 50 10.81 13.16 16.24
CA PRO A 50 10.88 13.53 14.84
C PRO A 50 9.64 13.01 14.12
N VAL A 51 8.91 13.91 13.45
CA VAL A 51 7.64 13.56 12.75
C VAL A 51 7.64 13.92 11.28
N HIS A 52 8.64 14.65 10.79
CA HIS A 52 8.81 14.97 9.38
C HIS A 52 10.29 15.08 9.01
N TRP A 53 10.61 14.67 7.80
CA TRP A 53 11.94 14.73 7.19
C TRP A 53 11.88 15.52 5.90
N GLY A 54 12.75 16.49 5.76
CA GLY A 54 12.88 17.29 4.56
C GLY A 54 13.55 16.55 3.41
N ILE A 55 13.61 17.22 2.25
CA ILE A 55 14.19 16.66 1.01
C ILE A 55 15.69 16.31 1.15
N LYS A 56 16.37 16.86 2.15
CA LYS A 56 17.77 16.55 2.47
C LYS A 56 17.93 15.38 3.46
N GLY A 57 16.84 14.67 3.76
CA GLY A 57 16.83 13.53 4.67
C GLY A 57 16.98 13.89 6.16
N ASN A 58 17.15 15.17 6.52
CA ASN A 58 17.22 15.62 7.90
C ASN A 58 15.84 15.89 8.49
N VAL A 59 15.73 15.74 9.80
CA VAL A 59 14.51 16.10 10.54
C VAL A 59 14.29 17.61 10.45
N ASP A 60 13.17 18.05 9.94
CA ASP A 60 12.78 19.44 9.81
C ASP A 60 11.57 19.83 10.67
N ARG A 61 10.89 18.82 11.28
CA ARG A 61 9.80 19.05 12.23
C ARG A 61 9.87 18.05 13.38
N LEU A 62 9.84 18.60 14.58
CA LEU A 62 9.62 17.87 15.82
C LEU A 62 8.19 18.09 16.30
N ALA A 63 7.65 17.14 17.04
CA ALA A 63 6.37 17.23 17.73
C ALA A 63 6.55 16.79 19.17
N THR A 64 5.65 17.22 20.06
CA THR A 64 5.67 16.74 21.44
C THR A 64 5.54 15.20 21.46
N LYS A 65 6.08 14.58 22.50
CA LYS A 65 6.00 13.13 22.71
C LYS A 65 4.59 12.58 22.54
N ALA A 66 3.59 13.26 23.12
CA ALA A 66 2.20 12.88 22.98
C ALA A 66 1.71 12.95 21.53
N GLU A 67 1.95 14.06 20.83
CA GLU A 67 1.58 14.19 19.41
C GLU A 67 2.22 13.14 18.54
N GLY A 68 3.52 12.89 18.72
CA GLY A 68 4.27 11.88 17.92
C GLY A 68 3.79 10.46 18.16
N ILE A 69 3.29 10.13 19.36
CA ILE A 69 2.76 8.81 19.68
C ILE A 69 1.32 8.61 19.19
N PHE A 70 0.46 9.63 19.30
CA PHE A 70 -0.98 9.45 19.09
C PHE A 70 -1.46 9.88 17.70
N ILE A 71 -0.97 11.01 17.15
CA ILE A 71 -1.60 11.62 15.97
C ILE A 71 -1.53 10.67 14.77
N MET A 72 -0.35 10.18 14.43
CA MET A 72 -0.17 9.35 13.22
C MET A 72 -0.95 8.03 13.29
N PRO A 73 -0.86 7.21 14.36
CA PRO A 73 -1.65 5.98 14.45
C PRO A 73 -3.16 6.23 14.47
N CYS A 74 -3.65 7.29 15.13
CA CYS A 74 -5.07 7.63 15.13
C CYS A 74 -5.58 8.03 13.75
N LEU A 75 -4.83 8.85 13.00
CA LEU A 75 -5.16 9.20 11.61
C LEU A 75 -5.16 7.96 10.72
N CYS A 76 -4.16 7.09 10.85
CA CYS A 76 -4.11 5.83 10.12
C CYS A 76 -5.28 4.90 10.49
N ALA A 77 -5.73 4.87 11.75
CA ALA A 77 -6.90 4.09 12.15
C ALA A 77 -8.20 4.62 11.51
N ILE A 78 -8.35 5.93 11.37
CA ILE A 78 -9.48 6.54 10.63
C ILE A 78 -9.43 6.12 9.16
N ILE A 79 -8.25 6.17 8.52
CA ILE A 79 -8.05 5.70 7.14
C ILE A 79 -8.39 4.20 7.04
N GLN A 80 -7.92 3.39 7.99
CA GLN A 80 -8.20 1.95 8.03
C GLN A 80 -9.69 1.65 8.10
N ILE A 81 -10.42 2.36 8.96
CA ILE A 81 -11.89 2.25 9.04
C ILE A 81 -12.52 2.63 7.68
N GLY A 82 -12.06 3.69 7.04
CA GLY A 82 -12.53 4.08 5.71
C GLY A 82 -12.28 3.01 4.63
N VAL A 83 -11.12 2.35 4.66
CA VAL A 83 -10.80 1.21 3.77
C VAL A 83 -11.77 0.05 4.02
N LEU A 84 -12.00 -0.31 5.29
CA LEU A 84 -12.91 -1.39 5.67
C LEU A 84 -14.35 -1.11 5.23
N ILE A 85 -14.83 0.13 5.44
CA ILE A 85 -16.17 0.56 4.99
C ILE A 85 -16.27 0.41 3.48
N LYS A 86 -15.29 0.91 2.69
CA LYS A 86 -15.31 0.80 1.23
C LYS A 86 -15.32 -0.66 0.76
N LEU A 87 -14.54 -1.52 1.38
CA LEU A 87 -14.54 -2.95 1.07
C LEU A 87 -15.88 -3.61 1.38
N TYR A 88 -16.53 -3.19 2.47
CA TYR A 88 -17.83 -3.75 2.90
C TYR A 88 -18.99 -3.34 1.99
N ILE A 89 -19.04 -2.06 1.59
CA ILE A 89 -20.13 -1.51 0.78
C ILE A 89 -19.96 -1.68 -0.73
N ASP A 90 -18.81 -2.23 -1.21
CA ASP A 90 -18.57 -2.42 -2.63
C ASP A 90 -19.63 -3.36 -3.23
N PRO A 91 -20.42 -2.93 -4.24
CA PRO A 91 -21.44 -3.76 -4.87
C PRO A 91 -20.86 -5.01 -5.56
N ARG A 92 -19.58 -4.97 -5.92
CA ARG A 92 -18.86 -6.07 -6.59
C ARG A 92 -17.90 -6.81 -5.65
N LYS A 93 -18.05 -6.67 -4.32
CA LYS A 93 -17.15 -7.29 -3.33
C LYS A 93 -16.97 -8.80 -3.52
N GLU A 94 -18.02 -9.52 -3.91
CA GLU A 94 -17.98 -10.96 -4.12
C GLU A 94 -17.09 -11.39 -5.30
N GLN A 95 -16.82 -10.47 -6.23
CA GLN A 95 -15.93 -10.72 -7.36
C GLN A 95 -14.45 -10.47 -7.02
N ILE A 96 -14.17 -9.83 -5.88
CA ILE A 96 -12.80 -9.52 -5.46
C ILE A 96 -12.19 -10.79 -4.84
N HIS A 97 -11.07 -11.23 -5.39
CA HIS A 97 -10.35 -12.36 -4.80
C HIS A 97 -9.89 -12.06 -3.37
N HIS A 98 -9.86 -13.09 -2.52
CA HIS A 98 -9.50 -12.97 -1.10
C HIS A 98 -8.09 -12.33 -0.88
N LYS A 99 -7.09 -12.67 -1.70
CA LYS A 99 -5.71 -12.16 -1.53
C LYS A 99 -5.58 -10.64 -1.69
N PRO A 100 -6.13 -9.98 -2.73
CA PRO A 100 -6.17 -8.52 -2.81
C PRO A 100 -6.89 -7.86 -1.62
N VAL A 101 -7.97 -8.47 -1.13
CA VAL A 101 -8.68 -7.99 0.07
C VAL A 101 -7.77 -8.02 1.28
N LEU A 102 -7.05 -9.14 1.51
CA LEU A 102 -6.06 -9.24 2.60
C LEU A 102 -4.98 -8.17 2.51
N VAL A 103 -4.39 -7.98 1.32
CA VAL A 103 -3.39 -6.92 1.11
C VAL A 103 -3.97 -5.56 1.47
N SER A 104 -5.19 -5.24 1.03
CA SER A 104 -5.84 -3.96 1.31
C SER A 104 -6.13 -3.74 2.80
N ILE A 105 -6.46 -4.80 3.55
CA ILE A 105 -6.73 -4.73 4.98
C ILE A 105 -5.43 -4.55 5.79
N TRP A 106 -4.34 -5.19 5.38
CA TRP A 106 -3.11 -5.21 6.17
C TRP A 106 -2.08 -4.15 5.80
N ILE A 107 -2.24 -3.46 4.65
CA ILE A 107 -1.28 -2.47 4.18
C ILE A 107 -1.17 -1.27 5.14
N VAL A 108 -2.29 -0.72 5.62
CA VAL A 108 -2.30 0.42 6.55
C VAL A 108 -1.72 0.05 7.91
N PRO A 109 -2.16 -1.04 8.58
CA PRO A 109 -1.55 -1.49 9.84
C PRO A 109 -0.03 -1.69 9.71
N LEU A 110 0.41 -2.39 8.67
CA LEU A 110 1.82 -2.70 8.46
C LEU A 110 2.67 -1.43 8.31
N ILE A 111 2.24 -0.50 7.45
CA ILE A 111 2.95 0.77 7.25
C ILE A 111 2.99 1.55 8.56
N THR A 112 1.86 1.66 9.27
CA THR A 112 1.77 2.43 10.51
C THR A 112 2.72 1.88 11.56
N ILE A 113 2.77 0.56 11.73
CA ILE A 113 3.70 -0.09 12.67
C ILE A 113 5.15 0.18 12.27
N LEU A 114 5.51 -0.08 11.00
CA LEU A 114 6.88 0.06 10.53
C LEU A 114 7.38 1.50 10.66
N ILE A 115 6.60 2.48 10.24
CA ILE A 115 7.01 3.89 10.30
C ILE A 115 7.14 4.38 11.74
N ASN A 116 6.18 4.06 12.62
CA ASN A 116 6.28 4.49 14.03
C ASN A 116 7.43 3.80 14.77
N VAL A 117 7.67 2.52 14.51
CA VAL A 117 8.84 1.82 15.09
C VAL A 117 10.14 2.49 14.64
N LEU A 118 10.26 2.89 13.36
CA LEU A 118 11.42 3.63 12.88
C LEU A 118 11.56 4.99 13.57
N ILE A 119 10.46 5.73 13.78
CA ILE A 119 10.44 6.99 14.53
C ILE A 119 10.99 6.77 15.95
N TYR A 120 10.53 5.73 16.64
CA TYR A 120 10.99 5.45 18.00
C TYR A 120 12.46 5.02 18.04
N ILE A 121 12.92 4.21 17.06
CA ILE A 121 14.34 3.84 16.94
C ILE A 121 15.21 5.10 16.77
N ILE A 122 14.82 6.00 15.87
CA ILE A 122 15.56 7.25 15.62
C ILE A 122 15.54 8.16 16.85
N ALA A 123 14.38 8.30 17.51
CA ALA A 123 14.23 9.09 18.73
C ALA A 123 15.10 8.58 19.90
N LEU A 124 15.35 7.27 19.95
CA LEU A 124 16.22 6.63 20.93
C LEU A 124 17.72 6.64 20.54
N GLY A 125 18.08 7.38 19.47
CA GLY A 125 19.47 7.52 19.00
C GLY A 125 19.92 6.49 17.98
N GLY A 126 19.01 5.69 17.44
CA GLY A 126 19.30 4.74 16.37
C GLY A 126 19.69 5.43 15.06
N LYS A 127 20.75 4.95 14.43
CA LYS A 127 21.27 5.51 13.16
C LYS A 127 20.61 4.82 11.96
N VAL A 128 19.36 5.20 11.67
CA VAL A 128 18.60 4.68 10.52
C VAL A 128 18.26 5.84 9.60
N SER A 129 18.53 5.70 8.30
CA SER A 129 18.04 6.64 7.30
C SER A 129 16.55 6.41 7.11
N MET A 130 15.73 7.43 7.43
CA MET A 130 14.29 7.37 7.19
C MET A 130 13.99 7.29 5.68
N THR A 131 14.73 8.02 4.85
CA THR A 131 14.62 8.02 3.38
C THR A 131 14.80 6.60 2.83
N MET A 132 15.90 5.93 3.22
CA MET A 132 16.18 4.54 2.83
C MET A 132 15.04 3.60 3.26
N ALA A 133 14.63 3.68 4.53
CA ALA A 133 13.64 2.77 5.08
C ALA A 133 12.27 2.93 4.39
N VAL A 134 11.81 4.18 4.19
CA VAL A 134 10.54 4.48 3.54
C VAL A 134 10.53 3.98 2.10
N PHE A 135 11.58 4.25 1.31
CA PHE A 135 11.62 3.82 -0.09
C PHE A 135 11.76 2.31 -0.24
N PHE A 136 12.45 1.66 0.68
CA PHE A 136 12.49 0.20 0.74
C PHE A 136 11.11 -0.39 1.01
N ILE A 137 10.39 0.13 2.02
CA ILE A 137 9.02 -0.30 2.35
C ILE A 137 8.09 -0.09 1.16
N ILE A 138 8.09 1.09 0.54
CA ILE A 138 7.25 1.39 -0.63
C ILE A 138 7.62 0.49 -1.80
N GLY A 139 8.90 0.22 -2.02
CA GLY A 139 9.37 -0.69 -3.07
C GLY A 139 8.80 -2.10 -2.91
N VAL A 140 8.88 -2.67 -1.70
CA VAL A 140 8.28 -3.98 -1.37
C VAL A 140 6.77 -3.97 -1.60
N MET A 141 6.08 -2.89 -1.18
CA MET A 141 4.65 -2.72 -1.40
C MET A 141 4.30 -2.66 -2.90
N PHE A 142 5.05 -1.90 -3.70
CA PHE A 142 4.83 -1.80 -5.14
C PHE A 142 4.97 -3.15 -5.83
N ILE A 143 5.97 -3.96 -5.45
CA ILE A 143 6.11 -5.34 -5.95
C ILE A 143 4.89 -6.17 -5.55
N GLY A 144 4.47 -6.09 -4.29
CA GLY A 144 3.29 -6.81 -3.79
C GLY A 144 2.02 -6.43 -4.55
N ILE A 145 1.71 -5.13 -4.64
CA ILE A 145 0.54 -4.60 -5.36
C ILE A 145 0.61 -5.00 -6.84
N GLY A 146 1.76 -4.75 -7.49
CA GLY A 146 1.96 -5.04 -8.91
C GLY A 146 1.72 -6.51 -9.26
N ASN A 147 2.12 -7.42 -8.38
CA ASN A 147 1.93 -8.86 -8.56
C ASN A 147 0.45 -9.30 -8.49
N TYR A 148 -0.39 -8.53 -7.78
CA TYR A 148 -1.82 -8.80 -7.67
C TYR A 148 -2.67 -8.03 -8.67
N MET A 149 -2.21 -6.90 -9.22
CA MET A 149 -2.98 -6.07 -10.15
C MET A 149 -3.56 -6.86 -11.34
N PRO A 150 -2.81 -7.75 -12.03
CA PRO A 150 -3.36 -8.51 -13.17
C PRO A 150 -4.51 -9.46 -12.81
N LYS A 151 -4.66 -9.77 -11.51
CA LYS A 151 -5.66 -10.70 -10.99
C LYS A 151 -6.91 -9.99 -10.45
N LEU A 152 -6.90 -8.65 -10.47
CA LEU A 152 -8.03 -7.86 -9.98
C LEU A 152 -9.19 -7.93 -10.98
N LYS A 153 -10.32 -8.46 -10.55
CA LYS A 153 -11.58 -8.29 -11.26
C LYS A 153 -12.15 -6.89 -11.05
N GLN A 154 -12.95 -6.43 -11.99
CA GLN A 154 -13.53 -5.08 -11.97
C GLN A 154 -14.35 -4.86 -10.69
N ASN A 155 -14.01 -3.81 -9.94
CA ASN A 155 -14.66 -3.43 -8.68
C ASN A 155 -14.51 -1.93 -8.43
N TYR A 156 -15.17 -1.41 -7.38
CA TYR A 156 -15.15 0.02 -7.06
C TYR A 156 -14.16 0.38 -5.93
N THR A 157 -13.48 -0.59 -5.32
CA THR A 157 -12.60 -0.35 -4.16
C THR A 157 -11.13 -0.43 -4.49
N ILE A 158 -10.66 -1.50 -5.15
CA ILE A 158 -9.24 -1.80 -5.36
C ILE A 158 -8.89 -1.68 -6.85
N GLY A 159 -7.86 -0.92 -7.20
CA GLY A 159 -7.34 -0.81 -8.57
C GLY A 159 -7.39 0.59 -9.17
N ILE A 160 -7.13 0.68 -10.47
CA ILE A 160 -7.16 1.93 -11.25
C ILE A 160 -8.60 2.15 -11.71
N LYS A 161 -9.29 3.03 -10.97
CA LYS A 161 -10.74 3.28 -11.11
C LYS A 161 -10.96 4.63 -11.79
N VAL A 162 -11.02 4.60 -13.09
CA VAL A 162 -11.40 5.73 -13.94
C VAL A 162 -12.65 5.34 -14.76
N PRO A 163 -13.45 6.29 -15.25
CA PRO A 163 -14.73 5.97 -15.88
C PRO A 163 -14.64 4.88 -16.95
N TRP A 164 -13.63 4.94 -17.79
CA TRP A 164 -13.47 3.98 -18.89
C TRP A 164 -12.99 2.59 -18.43
N THR A 165 -12.22 2.46 -17.33
CA THR A 165 -11.91 1.14 -16.76
C THR A 165 -13.12 0.54 -16.03
N LEU A 166 -13.96 1.37 -15.40
CA LEU A 166 -15.16 0.90 -14.70
C LEU A 166 -16.29 0.51 -15.67
N ASN A 167 -16.31 1.05 -16.91
CA ASN A 167 -17.32 0.79 -17.92
C ASN A 167 -16.91 -0.31 -18.92
N SER A 168 -15.65 -0.73 -18.96
CA SER A 168 -15.14 -1.76 -19.87
C SER A 168 -14.26 -2.77 -19.12
N GLU A 169 -14.70 -4.03 -19.09
CA GLU A 169 -13.91 -5.12 -18.48
C GLU A 169 -12.62 -5.39 -19.27
N GLU A 170 -12.65 -5.24 -20.59
CA GLU A 170 -11.46 -5.38 -21.43
C GLU A 170 -10.43 -4.30 -21.08
N ASN A 171 -10.86 -3.03 -20.99
CA ASN A 171 -9.99 -1.91 -20.60
C ASN A 171 -9.42 -2.15 -19.18
N TRP A 172 -10.27 -2.58 -18.23
CA TRP A 172 -9.85 -2.93 -16.89
C TRP A 172 -8.73 -3.97 -16.90
N ASN A 173 -8.96 -5.09 -17.56
CA ASN A 173 -8.01 -6.22 -17.60
C ASN A 173 -6.68 -5.83 -18.24
N MET A 174 -6.71 -5.12 -19.38
CA MET A 174 -5.51 -4.68 -20.08
C MET A 174 -4.73 -3.64 -19.25
N THR A 175 -5.43 -2.66 -18.66
CA THR A 175 -4.83 -1.64 -17.82
C THR A 175 -4.14 -2.26 -16.60
N HIS A 176 -4.81 -3.15 -15.88
CA HIS A 176 -4.24 -3.76 -14.67
C HIS A 176 -3.10 -4.73 -14.97
N ARG A 177 -3.11 -5.41 -16.13
CA ARG A 177 -1.96 -6.23 -16.57
C ARG A 177 -0.73 -5.39 -16.88
N MET A 178 -0.89 -4.25 -17.54
CA MET A 178 0.21 -3.33 -17.84
C MET A 178 0.69 -2.64 -16.55
N ALA A 179 -0.23 -2.07 -15.77
CA ALA A 179 0.09 -1.41 -14.51
C ALA A 179 0.81 -2.34 -13.55
N GLY A 180 0.39 -3.61 -13.45
CA GLY A 180 1.07 -4.60 -12.62
C GLY A 180 2.56 -4.73 -12.93
N LYS A 181 2.93 -4.75 -14.22
CA LYS A 181 4.34 -4.77 -14.63
C LYS A 181 5.07 -3.48 -14.25
N LEU A 182 4.43 -2.31 -14.47
CA LEU A 182 5.01 -1.02 -14.10
C LEU A 182 5.25 -0.93 -12.60
N TYR A 183 4.29 -1.36 -11.76
CA TYR A 183 4.43 -1.35 -10.30
C TYR A 183 5.55 -2.27 -9.82
N VAL A 184 5.70 -3.47 -10.40
CA VAL A 184 6.82 -4.36 -10.05
C VAL A 184 8.16 -3.72 -10.40
N VAL A 185 8.29 -3.16 -11.61
CA VAL A 185 9.53 -2.48 -12.04
C VAL A 185 9.82 -1.27 -11.15
N ALA A 186 8.80 -0.45 -10.87
CA ALA A 186 8.93 0.71 -9.99
C ALA A 186 9.34 0.29 -8.56
N GLY A 187 8.80 -0.81 -8.06
CA GLY A 187 9.18 -1.36 -6.75
C GLY A 187 10.62 -1.84 -6.70
N VAL A 188 11.09 -2.53 -7.74
CA VAL A 188 12.50 -2.95 -7.84
C VAL A 188 13.42 -1.73 -7.91
N ILE A 189 13.10 -0.73 -8.72
CA ILE A 189 13.87 0.52 -8.80
C ILE A 189 13.89 1.21 -7.43
N SER A 190 12.74 1.31 -6.73
CA SER A 190 12.65 1.92 -5.40
C SER A 190 13.53 1.22 -4.37
N ILE A 191 13.61 -0.11 -4.40
CA ILE A 191 14.51 -0.87 -3.52
C ILE A 191 15.98 -0.61 -3.87
N ILE A 192 16.33 -0.60 -5.17
CA ILE A 192 17.70 -0.35 -5.61
C ILE A 192 18.16 1.05 -5.16
N ILE A 193 17.35 2.10 -5.39
CA ILE A 193 17.72 3.46 -4.96
C ILE A 193 17.77 3.58 -3.44
N ALA A 194 16.89 2.89 -2.71
CA ALA A 194 16.96 2.85 -1.26
C ALA A 194 18.30 2.25 -0.76
N LEU A 195 18.75 1.15 -1.36
CA LEU A 195 20.02 0.51 -1.02
C LEU A 195 21.25 1.36 -1.43
N LEU A 196 21.09 2.19 -2.46
CA LEU A 196 22.14 3.13 -2.90
C LEU A 196 22.14 4.46 -2.15
N ASN A 197 21.31 4.62 -1.12
CA ASN A 197 21.19 5.87 -0.34
C ASN A 197 22.51 6.34 0.30
N ASN A 198 23.45 5.44 0.54
CA ASN A 198 24.80 5.80 1.03
C ASN A 198 25.71 6.37 -0.06
N VAL A 199 25.36 6.20 -1.34
CA VAL A 199 26.12 6.67 -2.52
C VAL A 199 25.44 7.88 -3.14
N LEU A 200 24.11 7.89 -3.16
CA LEU A 200 23.29 8.97 -3.67
C LEU A 200 22.94 9.91 -2.52
N SER A 201 22.83 11.21 -2.81
CA SER A 201 22.23 12.14 -1.83
C SER A 201 20.73 11.88 -1.67
N ASP A 202 20.18 12.20 -0.50
CA ASP A 202 18.75 12.06 -0.25
C ASP A 202 17.90 12.85 -1.26
N GLU A 203 18.36 14.02 -1.68
CA GLU A 203 17.70 14.83 -2.74
C GLU A 203 17.56 14.07 -4.05
N VAL A 204 18.65 13.47 -4.54
CA VAL A 204 18.67 12.67 -5.79
C VAL A 204 17.77 11.45 -5.64
N THR A 205 17.84 10.77 -4.50
CA THR A 205 17.01 9.61 -4.18
C THR A 205 15.52 9.96 -4.22
N ILE A 206 15.12 11.07 -3.60
CA ILE A 206 13.73 11.55 -3.59
C ILE A 206 13.27 11.94 -5.00
N ILE A 207 14.11 12.64 -5.79
CA ILE A 207 13.76 13.04 -7.15
C ILE A 207 13.53 11.81 -8.03
N ILE A 208 14.43 10.83 -8.01
CA ILE A 208 14.27 9.60 -8.78
C ILE A 208 12.99 8.88 -8.37
N PHE A 209 12.74 8.76 -7.06
CA PHE A 209 11.53 8.13 -6.55
C PHE A 209 10.26 8.85 -7.02
N MET A 210 10.23 10.19 -6.97
CA MET A 210 9.09 10.98 -7.44
C MET A 210 8.84 10.77 -8.93
N VAL A 211 9.89 10.72 -9.76
CA VAL A 211 9.75 10.42 -11.19
C VAL A 211 9.18 9.02 -11.41
N VAL A 212 9.71 8.02 -10.73
CA VAL A 212 9.22 6.63 -10.81
C VAL A 212 7.75 6.54 -10.39
N PHE A 213 7.38 7.20 -9.30
CA PHE A 213 5.99 7.24 -8.80
C PHE A 213 5.03 7.90 -9.80
N LEU A 214 5.42 9.06 -10.35
CA LEU A 214 4.61 9.79 -11.33
C LEU A 214 4.46 9.00 -12.63
N VAL A 215 5.55 8.44 -13.15
CA VAL A 215 5.51 7.60 -14.37
C VAL A 215 4.61 6.38 -14.16
N THR A 216 4.67 5.74 -13.00
CA THR A 216 3.85 4.57 -12.69
C THR A 216 2.36 4.93 -12.61
N GLY A 217 2.02 6.00 -11.89
CA GLY A 217 0.64 6.44 -11.71
C GLY A 217 0.05 7.03 -12.99
N ILE A 218 0.67 8.06 -13.54
CA ILE A 218 0.20 8.74 -14.75
C ILE A 218 0.25 7.81 -15.98
N GLY A 219 1.33 7.03 -16.12
CA GLY A 219 1.47 6.08 -17.21
C GLY A 219 0.36 5.02 -17.24
N SER A 220 -0.05 4.55 -16.07
CA SER A 220 -1.16 3.59 -15.96
C SER A 220 -2.49 4.20 -16.39
N VAL A 221 -2.77 5.43 -15.97
CA VAL A 221 -4.00 6.16 -16.35
C VAL A 221 -3.97 6.56 -17.83
N ALA A 222 -2.83 7.06 -18.33
CA ALA A 222 -2.66 7.42 -19.73
C ALA A 222 -2.85 6.22 -20.67
N TYR A 223 -2.30 5.06 -20.30
CA TYR A 223 -2.50 3.83 -21.06
C TYR A 223 -3.97 3.41 -21.09
N SER A 224 -4.68 3.50 -19.96
CA SER A 224 -6.10 3.16 -19.90
C SER A 224 -6.96 4.12 -20.73
N PHE A 225 -6.59 5.41 -20.78
CA PHE A 225 -7.25 6.39 -21.65
C PHE A 225 -6.98 6.15 -23.13
N TRP A 226 -5.73 5.80 -23.48
CA TRP A 226 -5.39 5.42 -24.85
C TRP A 226 -6.20 4.21 -25.32
N LEU A 227 -6.33 3.17 -24.49
CA LEU A 227 -7.19 2.02 -24.79
C LEU A 227 -8.64 2.42 -25.04
N TYR A 228 -9.18 3.33 -24.22
CA TYR A 228 -10.54 3.85 -24.38
C TYR A 228 -10.72 4.56 -25.73
N LYS A 229 -9.71 5.33 -26.19
CA LYS A 229 -9.75 6.04 -27.48
C LYS A 229 -9.61 5.12 -28.69
N VAL A 230 -8.85 4.03 -28.57
CA VAL A 230 -8.54 3.14 -29.71
C VAL A 230 -9.54 2.00 -29.82
N LYS A 231 -10.11 1.54 -28.71
CA LYS A 231 -11.00 0.36 -28.68
C LYS A 231 -12.43 0.67 -28.23
N GLY A 232 -12.69 1.84 -27.66
CA GLY A 232 -14.03 2.34 -27.31
C GLY A 232 -14.53 3.23 -28.39
#